data_804b5b6ad99cd5eb4a9b31308a500b56
#
_entry.id   804b5b6ad99cd5eb4a9b31308a500b56
#
_cell.length_a   1.000
_cell.length_b   1.000
_cell.length_c   1.000
_cell.angle_alpha   90.00
_cell.angle_beta   90.00
_cell.angle_gamma   90.00
#
_symmetry.space_group_name_H-M   'P 1'
#
loop_
_entity.id
_entity.type
_entity.pdbx_description
1 polymer ?
#
loop_
_entity_poly.entity_id
_entity_poly.type
_entity_poly.pdbx_seq_one_letter_code
_entity_poly.pdbx_strand_id
1 'polypeptide(L)'
;MKRIGIYSLMLACLSLTFGLSACSDDDPKVISTTGEDDYKYVGQKVGNFLAEEWYPGGELGTTENTAAGCYEDETPAIEDADLMPAFLRGEMLFEHDFTSNSTASFGGLGPAYVRTSCIACHPGYGHGKRVESYLADFRGNGYLLVAYHPVDGKNSDDGPYISEVTGMPQTKATYPFLPPIDESQIDLKWLTLDKMESGLPMAFPDGEKYELIYPELNIPVEAFNTDPKPSNLAFRLESTIGLYGTGLLDAIPEDSLKAQYQKTAAYFKNAGMNVSDYVNPNFWDAAANDWAAGAWYTLADGTKRIKRFTYAMTRASLQDGAGANAMWNIPNVSRSDRPKLYSTTAWATAMSKNSDVIAKIKADPNSPYYNDGTDDGIAAAVKTLLDPNTNQFDNEYHNFKPEMTDNNFWQFMVWHRGLAVPRARDLNDAEVQRGKQVFMELGCASCHRPKWQTGEDNYWAPAMIVKNGLSLPKYPNQTIYPYTDMLQHRLYMKNGIHGSWCRTTPLWGRGLSRVNTGAEDRLHDCRARNEIEAIMWHAYSKKSDAYASTEKFYKLPKKDRDAVVKFLRSI
;
A
#
# COMPACT_ATOMS: atom_id res chain seq x y z
N MET A 1 7.93 38.41 -14.03
CA MET A 1 8.61 38.59 -15.34
C MET A 1 8.33 37.38 -16.19
N LYS A 2 7.63 37.58 -17.29
CA LYS A 2 7.20 36.55 -18.24
C LYS A 2 8.40 35.75 -18.76
N ARG A 3 8.35 34.45 -18.81
CA ARG A 3 9.17 33.65 -19.70
C ARG A 3 8.28 33.08 -20.80
N ILE A 4 8.57 33.55 -22.00
CA ILE A 4 7.96 33.17 -23.26
C ILE A 4 8.77 31.99 -23.83
N GLY A 5 8.10 31.05 -24.26
CA GLY A 5 8.00 30.16 -25.32
C GLY A 5 9.17 29.67 -26.18
N ILE A 6 8.75 28.86 -27.06
CA ILE A 6 9.30 28.34 -28.30
C ILE A 6 9.92 26.94 -28.17
N TYR A 7 9.18 25.96 -28.72
CA TYR A 7 9.64 25.15 -29.84
C TYR A 7 8.45 24.43 -30.49
N SER A 8 7.97 25.04 -31.58
CA SER A 8 7.26 24.30 -32.63
C SER A 8 8.31 23.74 -33.58
N LEU A 9 8.25 22.47 -33.91
CA LEU A 9 8.69 21.97 -35.19
C LEU A 9 7.79 20.85 -35.68
N MET A 10 7.14 21.13 -36.81
CA MET A 10 6.40 20.18 -37.64
C MET A 10 7.32 19.08 -38.17
N LEU A 11 6.83 17.86 -38.24
CA LEU A 11 7.14 17.00 -39.39
C LEU A 11 5.91 16.22 -39.81
N ALA A 12 5.59 16.32 -41.08
CA ALA A 12 4.41 15.77 -41.72
C ALA A 12 4.69 14.38 -42.32
N CYS A 13 3.61 13.59 -42.36
CA CYS A 13 3.25 12.57 -43.34
C CYS A 13 4.21 11.40 -43.64
N LEU A 14 3.73 10.18 -43.27
CA LEU A 14 3.59 9.12 -44.27
C LEU A 14 2.48 8.14 -43.85
N SER A 15 1.43 8.11 -44.64
CA SER A 15 0.32 7.15 -44.58
C SER A 15 0.76 5.81 -45.14
N LEU A 16 0.64 4.74 -44.35
CA LEU A 16 0.60 3.37 -44.84
C LEU A 16 -0.61 2.67 -44.25
N THR A 17 -1.58 2.43 -45.07
CA THR A 17 -2.75 1.59 -44.83
C THR A 17 -2.33 0.13 -44.81
N PHE A 18 -2.48 -0.53 -43.66
CA PHE A 18 -2.63 -1.98 -43.59
C PHE A 18 -3.94 -2.29 -42.86
N GLY A 19 -4.77 -3.09 -43.54
CA GLY A 19 -6.04 -3.53 -43.03
C GLY A 19 -5.89 -4.39 -41.80
N LEU A 20 -6.71 -4.13 -40.80
CA LEU A 20 -6.84 -4.92 -39.59
C LEU A 20 -8.21 -5.53 -39.51
N SER A 21 -8.19 -6.83 -39.35
CA SER A 21 -9.29 -7.66 -38.91
C SER A 21 -9.81 -7.19 -37.55
N ALA A 22 -11.12 -7.24 -37.41
CA ALA A 22 -11.88 -6.87 -36.24
C ALA A 22 -11.37 -7.55 -34.97
N CYS A 23 -10.95 -6.75 -34.00
CA CYS A 23 -11.04 -7.10 -32.59
C CYS A 23 -12.40 -6.58 -32.10
N SER A 24 -13.14 -7.43 -31.40
CA SER A 24 -14.44 -7.16 -30.82
C SER A 24 -14.38 -5.97 -29.87
N ASP A 25 -15.22 -4.96 -30.12
CA ASP A 25 -15.48 -3.81 -29.27
C ASP A 25 -16.28 -4.23 -28.01
N ASP A 26 -15.59 -4.84 -27.04
CA ASP A 26 -16.13 -5.11 -25.71
C ASP A 26 -15.28 -4.47 -24.60
N ASP A 27 -14.47 -3.48 -24.92
CA ASP A 27 -13.94 -2.59 -23.88
C ASP A 27 -15.09 -1.73 -23.35
N PRO A 28 -15.35 -1.75 -22.02
CA PRO A 28 -16.32 -0.84 -21.45
C PRO A 28 -15.87 0.58 -21.81
N LYS A 29 -16.73 1.30 -22.51
CA LYS A 29 -16.46 2.68 -22.90
C LYS A 29 -15.91 3.41 -21.69
N VAL A 30 -14.66 3.84 -21.76
CA VAL A 30 -14.08 4.76 -20.80
C VAL A 30 -14.96 6.00 -20.84
N ILE A 31 -15.87 6.11 -19.89
CA ILE A 31 -16.60 7.35 -19.68
C ILE A 31 -15.54 8.28 -19.10
N SER A 32 -14.92 9.08 -19.95
CA SER A 32 -14.14 10.23 -19.54
C SER A 32 -15.12 11.15 -18.82
N THR A 33 -15.16 11.08 -17.50
CA THR A 33 -15.76 12.09 -16.66
C THR A 33 -14.81 13.27 -16.68
N THR A 34 -14.85 14.06 -17.75
CA THR A 34 -14.25 15.38 -17.75
C THR A 34 -15.19 16.25 -16.93
N GLY A 35 -14.81 16.59 -15.72
CA GLY A 35 -15.59 17.41 -14.80
C GLY A 35 -15.81 18.86 -15.25
N GLU A 36 -15.87 19.12 -16.54
CA GLU A 36 -16.07 20.45 -17.12
C GLU A 36 -17.42 21.06 -16.74
N ASP A 37 -18.45 20.23 -16.47
CA ASP A 37 -19.77 20.72 -16.05
C ASP A 37 -19.95 20.81 -14.53
N ASP A 38 -19.02 20.27 -13.73
CA ASP A 38 -19.13 20.24 -12.26
C ASP A 38 -18.94 21.59 -11.59
N TYR A 39 -18.08 22.45 -12.12
CA TYR A 39 -17.62 23.67 -11.45
C TYR A 39 -18.73 24.56 -10.90
N LYS A 40 -19.89 24.59 -11.56
CA LYS A 40 -21.05 25.35 -11.09
C LYS A 40 -21.77 24.72 -9.89
N TYR A 41 -21.48 23.46 -9.57
CA TYR A 41 -22.11 22.72 -8.48
C TYR A 41 -21.16 22.42 -7.31
N VAL A 42 -19.85 22.52 -7.53
CA VAL A 42 -18.83 22.25 -6.51
C VAL A 42 -19.11 23.08 -5.25
N GLY A 43 -19.07 22.45 -4.08
CA GLY A 43 -19.38 23.07 -2.82
C GLY A 43 -20.86 23.34 -2.55
N GLN A 44 -21.78 22.87 -3.42
CA GLN A 44 -23.22 22.99 -3.21
C GLN A 44 -23.83 21.63 -2.87
N LYS A 45 -24.90 21.66 -2.07
CA LYS A 45 -25.73 20.47 -1.86
C LYS A 45 -26.42 20.10 -3.17
N VAL A 46 -26.26 18.85 -3.63
CA VAL A 46 -26.89 18.33 -4.85
C VAL A 46 -27.56 16.99 -4.56
N GLY A 47 -28.89 16.94 -4.70
CA GLY A 47 -29.67 15.74 -4.42
C GLY A 47 -29.40 15.17 -3.02
N ASN A 48 -28.87 13.94 -2.94
CA ASN A 48 -28.54 13.26 -1.70
C ASN A 48 -27.07 13.44 -1.24
N PHE A 49 -26.30 14.31 -1.91
CA PHE A 49 -24.95 14.71 -1.49
C PHE A 49 -24.98 16.05 -0.75
N LEU A 50 -24.24 16.10 0.36
CA LEU A 50 -24.00 17.33 1.10
C LEU A 50 -22.93 18.19 0.39
N ALA A 51 -22.89 19.48 0.69
CA ALA A 51 -21.91 20.40 0.10
C ALA A 51 -20.46 19.98 0.37
N GLU A 52 -20.18 19.51 1.57
CA GLU A 52 -18.85 19.06 1.98
C GLU A 52 -18.40 17.76 1.31
N GLU A 53 -19.30 16.97 0.71
CA GLU A 53 -18.90 15.72 0.03
C GLU A 53 -18.15 15.96 -1.30
N TRP A 54 -18.17 17.19 -1.82
CA TRP A 54 -17.31 17.60 -2.92
C TRP A 54 -15.83 17.60 -2.52
N TYR A 55 -15.54 17.76 -1.23
CA TYR A 55 -14.20 17.85 -0.66
C TYR A 55 -13.94 16.64 0.26
N PRO A 56 -13.66 15.45 -0.31
CA PRO A 56 -13.56 14.22 0.49
C PRO A 56 -12.42 14.22 1.51
N GLY A 57 -11.38 15.04 1.32
CA GLY A 57 -10.31 15.29 2.31
C GLY A 57 -10.60 16.44 3.28
N GLY A 58 -11.80 17.06 3.23
CA GLY A 58 -12.08 18.34 3.88
C GLY A 58 -11.38 19.51 3.19
N GLU A 59 -11.59 20.73 3.68
CA GLU A 59 -11.03 21.94 3.08
C GLU A 59 -9.49 21.97 3.10
N LEU A 60 -8.88 21.41 4.16
CA LEU A 60 -7.42 21.38 4.31
C LEU A 60 -6.73 20.19 3.62
N GLY A 61 -7.48 19.23 3.12
CA GLY A 61 -6.91 17.97 2.61
C GLY A 61 -7.34 17.61 1.19
N THR A 62 -8.10 18.46 0.49
CA THR A 62 -8.61 18.19 -0.87
C THR A 62 -7.90 19.07 -1.89
N THR A 63 -7.51 18.48 -3.03
CA THR A 63 -7.09 19.23 -4.23
C THR A 63 -8.26 19.37 -5.20
N GLU A 64 -8.35 20.51 -5.88
CA GLU A 64 -9.30 20.75 -6.99
C GLU A 64 -8.91 19.98 -8.26
N ASN A 65 -7.68 19.51 -8.36
CA ASN A 65 -7.20 18.76 -9.49
C ASN A 65 -7.89 17.39 -9.58
N THR A 66 -8.45 17.07 -10.74
CA THR A 66 -9.10 15.79 -11.06
C THR A 66 -8.53 15.16 -12.33
N ALA A 67 -7.37 15.65 -12.79
CA ALA A 67 -6.65 15.17 -13.95
C ALA A 67 -5.50 14.22 -13.57
N ALA A 68 -4.68 13.86 -14.54
CA ALA A 68 -3.42 13.16 -14.30
C ALA A 68 -2.50 13.99 -13.38
N GLY A 69 -1.82 13.34 -12.44
CA GLY A 69 -0.98 13.96 -11.44
C GLY A 69 -1.71 14.37 -10.14
N CYS A 70 -3.04 14.26 -10.07
CA CYS A 70 -3.80 14.71 -8.90
C CYS A 70 -3.50 13.95 -7.59
N TYR A 71 -2.83 12.80 -7.65
CA TYR A 71 -2.38 12.07 -6.47
C TYR A 71 -1.04 12.56 -5.93
N GLU A 72 -0.35 13.40 -6.70
CA GLU A 72 0.94 14.01 -6.36
C GLU A 72 0.78 15.37 -5.70
N ASP A 73 -0.42 15.96 -5.82
CA ASP A 73 -0.71 17.31 -5.33
C ASP A 73 -0.56 17.41 -3.80
N GLU A 74 -0.03 18.53 -3.38
CA GLU A 74 -0.01 18.92 -1.98
C GLU A 74 -1.39 19.31 -1.46
N THR A 75 -1.57 19.15 -0.15
CA THR A 75 -2.75 19.64 0.54
C THR A 75 -2.68 21.16 0.78
N PRO A 76 -3.82 21.89 0.85
CA PRO A 76 -3.83 23.29 1.31
C PRO A 76 -3.11 23.50 2.65
N ALA A 77 -3.11 22.49 3.54
CA ALA A 77 -2.37 22.56 4.80
C ALA A 77 -0.84 22.67 4.65
N ILE A 78 -0.27 22.25 3.52
CA ILE A 78 1.16 22.45 3.19
C ILE A 78 1.45 23.92 2.90
N GLU A 79 0.59 24.57 2.11
CA GLU A 79 0.70 26.00 1.79
C GLU A 79 0.50 26.86 3.04
N ASP A 80 -0.56 26.59 3.80
CA ASP A 80 -0.89 27.32 5.05
C ASP A 80 0.23 27.27 6.10
N ALA A 81 1.00 26.18 6.11
CA ALA A 81 2.11 25.99 7.04
C ALA A 81 3.49 26.39 6.47
N ASP A 82 3.55 26.95 5.25
CA ASP A 82 4.80 27.29 4.53
C ASP A 82 5.79 26.12 4.44
N LEU A 83 5.26 24.91 4.16
CA LEU A 83 6.03 23.67 4.12
C LEU A 83 6.37 23.19 2.69
N MET A 84 6.04 23.96 1.65
CA MET A 84 6.26 23.58 0.25
C MET A 84 7.72 23.18 -0.07
N PRO A 85 8.77 23.88 0.39
CA PRO A 85 10.14 23.44 0.12
C PRO A 85 10.47 22.06 0.73
N ALA A 86 9.89 21.75 1.90
CA ALA A 86 10.06 20.45 2.54
C ALA A 86 9.25 19.36 1.82
N PHE A 87 8.04 19.68 1.35
CA PHE A 87 7.20 18.79 0.56
C PHE A 87 7.92 18.35 -0.73
N LEU A 88 8.38 19.28 -1.55
CA LEU A 88 9.10 18.99 -2.79
C LEU A 88 10.39 18.17 -2.56
N ARG A 89 11.10 18.42 -1.47
CA ARG A 89 12.29 17.62 -1.15
C ARG A 89 11.91 16.21 -0.70
N GLY A 90 10.82 16.04 0.03
CA GLY A 90 10.29 14.74 0.43
C GLY A 90 9.83 13.92 -0.76
N GLU A 91 9.21 14.56 -1.75
CA GLU A 91 8.82 13.97 -3.02
C GLU A 91 10.05 13.42 -3.77
N MET A 92 11.12 14.20 -3.88
CA MET A 92 12.37 13.73 -4.47
C MET A 92 12.92 12.49 -3.76
N LEU A 93 12.78 12.38 -2.43
CA LEU A 93 13.21 11.20 -1.67
C LEU A 93 12.33 9.96 -1.97
N PHE A 94 11.07 10.17 -2.32
CA PHE A 94 10.17 9.09 -2.72
C PHE A 94 10.46 8.58 -4.14
N GLU A 95 10.73 9.48 -5.07
CA GLU A 95 10.84 9.18 -6.50
C GLU A 95 12.22 8.67 -6.92
N HIS A 96 13.28 9.16 -6.29
CA HIS A 96 14.64 8.88 -6.72
C HIS A 96 15.11 7.47 -6.31
N ASP A 97 15.94 6.90 -7.19
CA ASP A 97 16.62 5.65 -6.88
C ASP A 97 17.76 5.89 -5.87
N PHE A 98 17.75 5.15 -4.78
CA PHE A 98 18.86 5.07 -3.85
C PHE A 98 20.01 4.26 -4.46
N THR A 99 21.24 4.64 -4.15
CA THR A 99 22.45 3.98 -4.62
C THR A 99 23.32 3.52 -3.45
N SER A 100 24.18 2.54 -3.68
CA SER A 100 25.17 2.09 -2.70
C SER A 100 26.33 3.07 -2.47
N ASN A 101 26.42 4.13 -3.28
CA ASN A 101 27.41 5.19 -3.06
C ASN A 101 26.99 6.10 -1.91
N SER A 102 27.58 5.94 -0.74
CA SER A 102 27.27 6.69 0.47
C SER A 102 27.53 8.19 0.38
N THR A 103 28.26 8.66 -0.62
CA THR A 103 28.54 10.09 -0.84
C THR A 103 27.55 10.74 -1.79
N ALA A 104 26.69 9.98 -2.46
CA ALA A 104 25.67 10.49 -3.33
C ALA A 104 24.52 11.12 -2.55
N SER A 105 23.79 12.07 -3.15
CA SER A 105 22.63 12.73 -2.55
C SER A 105 21.51 11.76 -2.14
N PHE A 106 21.43 10.60 -2.79
CA PHE A 106 20.52 9.49 -2.49
C PHE A 106 21.35 8.21 -2.25
N GLY A 107 22.39 8.33 -1.43
CA GLY A 107 23.20 7.20 -0.99
C GLY A 107 22.52 6.38 0.11
N GLY A 108 23.14 5.27 0.47
CA GLY A 108 22.70 4.44 1.59
C GLY A 108 21.80 3.27 1.19
N LEU A 109 21.69 2.92 -0.11
CA LEU A 109 21.07 1.66 -0.52
C LEU A 109 21.77 0.50 0.19
N GLY A 110 21.02 -0.26 0.97
CA GLY A 110 21.57 -1.39 1.73
C GLY A 110 22.05 -2.54 0.84
N PRO A 111 22.82 -3.46 1.44
CA PRO A 111 23.41 -4.59 0.71
C PRO A 111 22.39 -5.59 0.18
N ALA A 112 21.21 -5.69 0.81
CA ALA A 112 20.02 -6.36 0.28
C ALA A 112 18.84 -5.41 0.38
N TYR A 113 17.96 -5.42 -0.61
CA TYR A 113 16.84 -4.48 -0.71
C TYR A 113 15.67 -5.08 -1.51
N VAL A 114 14.50 -4.47 -1.40
CA VAL A 114 13.31 -4.84 -2.20
C VAL A 114 13.34 -4.10 -3.54
N ARG A 115 13.45 -2.76 -3.50
CA ARG A 115 13.55 -1.88 -4.66
C ARG A 115 14.44 -0.68 -4.32
N THR A 116 14.91 0.00 -5.35
CA THR A 116 15.78 1.17 -5.19
C THR A 116 15.03 2.45 -4.86
N SER A 117 13.72 2.51 -5.15
CA SER A 117 12.87 3.68 -4.89
C SER A 117 11.48 3.27 -4.43
N CYS A 118 10.76 4.20 -3.80
CA CYS A 118 9.40 3.95 -3.33
C CYS A 118 8.39 4.01 -4.49
N ILE A 119 8.60 4.89 -5.48
CA ILE A 119 7.74 5.01 -6.66
C ILE A 119 7.72 3.73 -7.50
N ALA A 120 8.77 2.90 -7.40
CA ALA A 120 8.81 1.59 -8.04
C ALA A 120 7.61 0.69 -7.67
N CYS A 121 7.09 0.85 -6.45
CA CYS A 121 5.94 0.10 -5.94
C CYS A 121 4.64 0.91 -5.94
N HIS A 122 4.70 2.23 -5.94
CA HIS A 122 3.56 3.14 -5.90
C HIS A 122 3.47 3.98 -7.18
N PRO A 123 3.21 3.38 -8.35
CA PRO A 123 3.16 4.12 -9.61
C PRO A 123 2.10 5.21 -9.55
N GLY A 124 2.48 6.46 -9.91
CA GLY A 124 1.60 7.62 -9.86
C GLY A 124 0.94 7.81 -8.49
N TYR A 125 1.65 7.46 -7.39
CA TYR A 125 1.24 7.62 -5.98
C TYR A 125 -0.02 6.84 -5.58
N GLY A 126 -0.56 6.07 -6.50
CA GLY A 126 -1.80 5.33 -6.33
C GLY A 126 -1.60 3.90 -5.81
N HIS A 127 -2.63 3.10 -6.02
CA HIS A 127 -2.62 1.66 -5.78
C HIS A 127 -1.70 0.97 -6.81
N GLY A 128 -1.07 -0.12 -6.42
CA GLY A 128 -0.30 -0.96 -7.35
C GLY A 128 -1.14 -1.43 -8.53
N LYS A 129 -0.49 -1.83 -9.59
CA LYS A 129 -1.11 -2.42 -10.77
C LYS A 129 -0.71 -3.88 -10.94
N ARG A 130 -1.58 -4.67 -11.54
CA ARG A 130 -1.29 -6.08 -11.84
C ARG A 130 -0.15 -6.21 -12.85
N VAL A 131 0.73 -7.18 -12.62
CA VAL A 131 1.77 -7.60 -13.56
C VAL A 131 1.69 -9.11 -13.79
N GLU A 132 2.11 -9.56 -14.96
CA GLU A 132 2.03 -10.97 -15.35
C GLU A 132 3.19 -11.82 -14.83
N SER A 133 4.28 -11.20 -14.44
CA SER A 133 5.46 -11.85 -13.88
C SER A 133 5.96 -11.09 -12.67
N TYR A 134 6.45 -11.81 -11.66
CA TYR A 134 7.03 -11.17 -10.48
C TYR A 134 8.37 -10.49 -10.80
N LEU A 135 9.12 -11.01 -11.77
CA LEU A 135 10.38 -10.41 -12.18
C LEU A 135 10.15 -8.96 -12.61
N ALA A 136 10.65 -8.05 -11.79
CA ALA A 136 10.52 -6.64 -12.06
C ALA A 136 11.51 -6.19 -13.14
N ASP A 137 11.02 -5.37 -14.05
CA ASP A 137 11.86 -4.53 -14.86
C ASP A 137 12.48 -3.39 -14.02
N PHE A 138 13.03 -2.40 -14.68
CA PHE A 138 13.72 -1.27 -14.08
C PHE A 138 12.94 -0.55 -12.96
N ARG A 139 11.60 -0.52 -13.00
CA ARG A 139 10.78 0.25 -12.04
C ARG A 139 10.08 -0.61 -10.99
N GLY A 140 10.31 -1.91 -10.97
CA GLY A 140 9.64 -2.82 -10.03
C GLY A 140 8.23 -3.21 -10.48
N ASN A 141 7.57 -3.99 -9.64
CA ASN A 141 6.28 -4.61 -9.96
C ASN A 141 5.13 -4.20 -9.01
N GLY A 142 5.38 -3.36 -8.02
CA GLY A 142 4.36 -2.92 -7.06
C GLY A 142 3.93 -3.98 -6.04
N TYR A 143 4.58 -5.14 -6.01
CA TYR A 143 4.22 -6.23 -5.13
C TYR A 143 5.22 -6.46 -4.00
N LEU A 144 4.66 -6.91 -2.88
CA LEU A 144 5.36 -7.46 -1.74
C LEU A 144 5.04 -8.95 -1.64
N LEU A 145 6.05 -9.73 -1.32
CA LEU A 145 5.87 -11.13 -0.98
C LEU A 145 5.46 -11.26 0.49
N VAL A 146 4.47 -12.10 0.74
CA VAL A 146 4.15 -12.58 2.09
C VAL A 146 4.59 -14.03 2.15
N ALA A 147 5.67 -14.32 2.90
CA ALA A 147 6.21 -15.65 3.09
C ALA A 147 6.00 -16.10 4.53
N TYR A 148 5.37 -17.25 4.73
CA TYR A 148 4.98 -17.71 6.07
C TYR A 148 4.97 -19.24 6.17
N HIS A 149 4.88 -19.74 7.40
CA HIS A 149 4.67 -21.16 7.67
C HIS A 149 3.17 -21.46 7.69
N PRO A 150 2.64 -22.29 6.78
CA PRO A 150 1.23 -22.66 6.82
C PRO A 150 0.93 -23.48 8.09
N VAL A 151 -0.17 -23.17 8.75
CA VAL A 151 -0.62 -23.91 9.93
C VAL A 151 -1.35 -25.18 9.47
N ASP A 152 -1.01 -26.32 10.05
CA ASP A 152 -1.61 -27.64 9.71
C ASP A 152 -1.54 -27.98 8.20
N GLY A 153 -0.53 -27.49 7.51
CA GLY A 153 -0.36 -27.68 6.07
C GLY A 153 -1.39 -26.96 5.20
N LYS A 154 -2.16 -26.03 5.76
CA LYS A 154 -3.15 -25.23 5.01
C LYS A 154 -2.58 -23.86 4.62
N ASN A 155 -2.77 -23.50 3.37
CA ASN A 155 -2.36 -22.20 2.83
C ASN A 155 -3.42 -21.10 3.00
N SER A 156 -4.55 -21.38 3.65
CA SER A 156 -5.68 -20.46 3.78
C SER A 156 -5.52 -19.41 4.87
N ASP A 157 -4.74 -19.74 5.91
CA ASP A 157 -4.50 -18.86 7.04
C ASP A 157 -3.01 -18.51 7.09
N ASP A 158 -2.68 -17.24 7.29
CA ASP A 158 -1.31 -16.84 7.49
C ASP A 158 -0.80 -17.44 8.80
N GLY A 159 0.20 -18.30 8.68
CA GLY A 159 0.98 -18.73 9.81
C GLY A 159 1.97 -17.64 10.23
N PRO A 160 2.88 -17.95 11.15
CA PRO A 160 3.96 -17.04 11.50
C PRO A 160 4.85 -16.80 10.27
N TYR A 161 5.33 -15.55 10.10
CA TYR A 161 6.32 -15.23 9.07
C TYR A 161 7.59 -16.05 9.28
N ILE A 162 8.24 -16.43 8.18
CA ILE A 162 9.51 -17.13 8.23
C ILE A 162 10.61 -16.20 8.73
N SER A 163 11.56 -16.75 9.52
CA SER A 163 12.66 -15.98 10.12
C SER A 163 13.88 -15.83 9.24
N GLU A 164 13.97 -16.61 8.17
CA GLU A 164 15.13 -16.67 7.27
C GLU A 164 15.20 -15.47 6.34
N VAL A 165 14.06 -14.82 6.07
CA VAL A 165 13.99 -13.56 5.33
C VAL A 165 13.24 -12.50 6.15
N THR A 166 13.35 -11.26 5.73
CA THR A 166 12.65 -10.14 6.38
C THR A 166 11.13 -10.22 6.13
N GLY A 167 10.33 -9.54 6.97
CA GLY A 167 8.88 -9.47 6.80
C GLY A 167 8.42 -8.78 5.49
N MET A 168 9.33 -8.05 4.82
CA MET A 168 9.23 -7.63 3.42
C MET A 168 10.40 -8.28 2.68
N PRO A 169 10.24 -9.48 2.11
CA PRO A 169 11.34 -10.26 1.58
C PRO A 169 12.10 -9.53 0.47
N GLN A 170 13.40 -9.45 0.63
CA GLN A 170 14.30 -8.76 -0.28
C GLN A 170 14.68 -9.69 -1.44
N THR A 171 14.55 -9.18 -2.65
CA THR A 171 14.79 -9.93 -3.89
C THR A 171 15.91 -9.35 -4.75
N LYS A 172 16.58 -8.31 -4.25
CA LYS A 172 17.73 -7.66 -4.88
C LYS A 172 18.88 -7.53 -3.87
N ALA A 173 20.11 -7.44 -4.38
CA ALA A 173 21.30 -7.17 -3.58
C ALA A 173 22.31 -6.33 -4.36
N THR A 174 23.15 -5.59 -3.65
CA THR A 174 24.31 -4.92 -4.23
C THR A 174 25.46 -5.91 -4.39
N TYR A 175 26.31 -5.68 -5.41
CA TYR A 175 27.54 -6.44 -5.55
C TYR A 175 28.40 -6.31 -4.27
N PRO A 176 29.02 -7.39 -3.77
CA PRO A 176 29.15 -8.71 -4.39
C PRO A 176 28.10 -9.76 -3.92
N PHE A 177 27.09 -9.36 -3.17
CA PHE A 177 26.15 -10.26 -2.49
C PHE A 177 25.09 -10.85 -3.43
N LEU A 178 24.54 -11.99 -3.01
CA LEU A 178 23.34 -12.56 -3.57
C LEU A 178 22.10 -12.07 -2.81
N PRO A 179 20.95 -11.84 -3.47
CA PRO A 179 19.73 -11.44 -2.78
C PRO A 179 19.25 -12.57 -1.85
N PRO A 180 18.56 -12.24 -0.74
CA PRO A 180 17.93 -13.26 0.12
C PRO A 180 17.03 -14.23 -0.62
N ILE A 181 16.26 -13.73 -1.62
CA ILE A 181 15.49 -14.56 -2.56
C ILE A 181 15.88 -14.18 -3.99
N ASP A 182 16.22 -15.16 -4.78
CA ASP A 182 16.47 -14.99 -6.22
C ASP A 182 15.14 -14.72 -6.95
N GLU A 183 14.91 -13.48 -7.34
CA GLU A 183 13.67 -13.02 -7.99
C GLU A 183 13.38 -13.76 -9.30
N SER A 184 14.41 -14.21 -10.02
CA SER A 184 14.26 -14.92 -11.30
C SER A 184 13.59 -16.28 -11.15
N GLN A 185 13.54 -16.84 -9.95
CA GLN A 185 12.93 -18.13 -9.65
C GLN A 185 11.52 -18.02 -9.07
N ILE A 186 10.96 -16.82 -8.97
CA ILE A 186 9.61 -16.60 -8.49
C ILE A 186 8.63 -16.83 -9.64
N ASP A 187 7.80 -17.86 -9.51
CA ASP A 187 6.76 -18.19 -10.49
C ASP A 187 5.42 -17.61 -10.03
N LEU A 188 4.94 -16.56 -10.73
CA LEU A 188 3.64 -15.94 -10.53
C LEU A 188 2.74 -16.30 -11.71
N LYS A 189 1.57 -16.87 -11.41
CA LYS A 189 0.53 -17.20 -12.41
C LYS A 189 -0.79 -16.55 -12.01
N TRP A 190 -1.49 -16.02 -12.99
CA TRP A 190 -2.88 -15.59 -12.86
C TRP A 190 -3.79 -16.66 -13.41
N LEU A 191 -4.62 -17.22 -12.53
CA LEU A 191 -5.55 -18.30 -12.88
C LEU A 191 -6.98 -17.76 -12.90
N THR A 192 -7.73 -18.16 -13.91
CA THR A 192 -9.18 -17.89 -13.97
C THR A 192 -9.92 -18.76 -12.96
N LEU A 193 -10.86 -18.17 -12.26
CA LEU A 193 -11.70 -18.88 -11.31
C LEU A 193 -12.83 -19.61 -12.05
N ASP A 194 -12.87 -20.93 -11.93
CA ASP A 194 -13.91 -21.74 -12.57
C ASP A 194 -15.30 -21.53 -11.97
N LYS A 195 -15.37 -21.37 -10.65
CA LYS A 195 -16.62 -21.19 -9.89
C LYS A 195 -16.40 -20.54 -8.55
N MET A 196 -17.39 -19.82 -8.10
CA MET A 196 -17.46 -19.28 -6.73
C MET A 196 -17.68 -20.40 -5.71
N GLU A 197 -16.98 -20.37 -4.58
CA GLU A 197 -17.24 -21.27 -3.44
C GLU A 197 -18.67 -21.09 -2.91
N SER A 198 -19.18 -19.87 -2.95
CA SER A 198 -20.55 -19.52 -2.54
C SER A 198 -21.64 -20.16 -3.41
N GLY A 199 -21.30 -20.58 -4.63
CA GLY A 199 -22.24 -21.13 -5.61
C GLY A 199 -22.94 -20.05 -6.46
N LEU A 200 -22.61 -18.76 -6.32
CA LEU A 200 -23.14 -17.74 -7.23
C LEU A 200 -22.60 -17.99 -8.66
N PRO A 201 -23.47 -17.92 -9.69
CA PRO A 201 -23.03 -18.07 -11.08
C PRO A 201 -22.05 -16.98 -11.49
N MET A 202 -21.16 -17.27 -12.47
CA MET A 202 -20.22 -16.33 -13.08
C MET A 202 -20.88 -15.46 -14.17
N ALA A 203 -22.18 -15.24 -14.05
CA ALA A 203 -22.96 -14.34 -14.87
C ALA A 203 -24.14 -13.80 -14.05
N PHE A 204 -24.49 -12.55 -14.24
CA PHE A 204 -25.65 -11.93 -13.62
C PHE A 204 -26.97 -12.53 -14.17
N PRO A 205 -28.10 -12.38 -13.44
CA PRO A 205 -29.39 -12.91 -13.90
C PRO A 205 -29.86 -12.40 -15.28
N ASP A 206 -29.38 -11.25 -15.72
CA ASP A 206 -29.67 -10.68 -17.05
C ASP A 206 -28.73 -11.19 -18.16
N GLY A 207 -27.78 -12.09 -17.82
CA GLY A 207 -26.86 -12.72 -18.77
C GLY A 207 -25.52 -12.00 -18.94
N GLU A 208 -25.31 -10.83 -18.34
CA GLU A 208 -24.00 -10.16 -18.33
C GLU A 208 -22.98 -11.05 -17.60
N LYS A 209 -21.86 -11.34 -18.25
CA LYS A 209 -20.80 -12.20 -17.71
C LYS A 209 -19.73 -11.36 -17.03
N TYR A 210 -19.08 -11.93 -16.02
CA TYR A 210 -17.87 -11.42 -15.41
C TYR A 210 -16.89 -12.58 -15.19
N GLU A 211 -15.63 -12.27 -15.16
CA GLU A 211 -14.56 -13.25 -14.91
C GLU A 211 -13.77 -12.82 -13.68
N LEU A 212 -13.40 -13.76 -12.85
CA LEU A 212 -12.54 -13.53 -11.69
C LEU A 212 -11.22 -14.25 -11.88
N ILE A 213 -10.13 -13.57 -11.58
CA ILE A 213 -8.78 -14.15 -11.60
C ILE A 213 -8.13 -14.03 -10.23
N TYR A 214 -7.21 -14.93 -9.92
CA TYR A 214 -6.47 -14.93 -8.66
C TYR A 214 -5.01 -15.32 -8.89
N PRO A 215 -4.07 -14.81 -8.05
CA PRO A 215 -2.67 -15.16 -8.17
C PRO A 215 -2.37 -16.52 -7.52
N GLU A 216 -1.49 -17.27 -8.16
CA GLU A 216 -0.80 -18.40 -7.57
C GLU A 216 0.70 -18.14 -7.61
N LEU A 217 1.35 -18.30 -6.48
CA LEU A 217 2.75 -17.97 -6.29
C LEU A 217 3.52 -19.19 -5.81
N ASN A 218 4.63 -19.51 -6.48
CA ASN A 218 5.54 -20.55 -6.08
C ASN A 218 6.98 -20.03 -6.07
N ILE A 219 7.72 -20.36 -5.02
CA ILE A 219 9.14 -20.04 -4.87
C ILE A 219 9.84 -21.31 -4.38
N PRO A 220 10.71 -21.92 -5.20
CA PRO A 220 11.43 -23.11 -4.79
C PRO A 220 12.42 -22.78 -3.66
N VAL A 221 12.70 -23.74 -2.79
CA VAL A 221 13.60 -23.53 -1.64
C VAL A 221 15.03 -23.19 -2.09
N GLU A 222 15.41 -23.61 -3.29
CA GLU A 222 16.70 -23.30 -3.92
C GLU A 222 16.90 -21.81 -4.18
N ALA A 223 15.81 -21.05 -4.39
CA ALA A 223 15.83 -19.60 -4.61
C ALA A 223 16.30 -18.83 -3.37
N PHE A 224 16.28 -19.44 -2.19
CA PHE A 224 16.68 -18.78 -0.93
C PHE A 224 18.19 -18.88 -0.73
N ASN A 225 18.85 -17.73 -0.66
CA ASN A 225 20.27 -17.59 -0.34
C ASN A 225 20.45 -17.32 1.16
N THR A 226 19.93 -18.21 1.99
CA THR A 226 19.97 -18.15 3.46
C THR A 226 20.52 -19.44 4.06
N ASP A 227 21.04 -19.36 5.29
CA ASP A 227 21.51 -20.49 6.08
C ASP A 227 21.02 -20.30 7.54
N PRO A 228 20.05 -21.10 8.01
CA PRO A 228 19.43 -22.22 7.29
C PRO A 228 18.54 -21.76 6.11
N LYS A 229 18.28 -22.67 5.19
CA LYS A 229 17.23 -22.50 4.20
C LYS A 229 15.86 -22.73 4.84
N PRO A 230 14.82 -21.96 4.45
CA PRO A 230 13.50 -22.11 5.04
C PRO A 230 12.82 -23.43 4.62
N SER A 231 11.87 -23.89 5.41
CA SER A 231 11.08 -25.09 5.15
C SER A 231 9.60 -24.85 5.46
N ASN A 232 8.71 -25.70 4.97
CA ASN A 232 7.27 -25.62 5.18
C ASN A 232 6.72 -24.23 4.81
N LEU A 233 6.84 -23.87 3.53
CA LEU A 233 6.59 -22.54 3.01
C LEU A 233 5.21 -22.42 2.37
N ALA A 234 4.59 -21.27 2.58
CA ALA A 234 3.47 -20.78 1.79
C ALA A 234 3.70 -19.30 1.42
N PHE A 235 3.13 -18.89 0.31
CA PHE A 235 3.31 -17.55 -0.24
C PHE A 235 2.00 -16.90 -0.59
N ARG A 236 1.93 -15.58 -0.43
CA ARG A 236 0.86 -14.71 -0.90
C ARG A 236 1.46 -13.47 -1.53
N LEU A 237 0.64 -12.82 -2.32
CA LEU A 237 0.97 -11.56 -2.97
C LEU A 237 0.20 -10.43 -2.31
N GLU A 238 0.89 -9.36 -1.94
CA GLU A 238 0.29 -8.13 -1.43
C GLU A 238 0.71 -6.96 -2.31
N SER A 239 -0.26 -6.18 -2.78
CA SER A 239 -0.02 -4.95 -3.52
C SER A 239 0.10 -3.76 -2.59
N THR A 240 0.68 -2.68 -3.09
CA THR A 240 0.74 -1.40 -2.37
C THR A 240 -0.61 -0.68 -2.40
N ILE A 241 -0.87 0.12 -1.36
CA ILE A 241 -2.04 1.01 -1.27
C ILE A 241 -1.73 2.38 -1.88
N GLY A 242 -2.77 3.16 -2.22
CA GLY A 242 -2.60 4.57 -2.56
C GLY A 242 -2.10 5.39 -1.37
N LEU A 243 -1.26 6.39 -1.64
CA LEU A 243 -0.61 7.21 -0.62
C LEU A 243 -1.40 8.47 -0.30
N TYR A 244 -2.14 9.01 -1.26
CA TYR A 244 -2.90 10.25 -1.09
C TYR A 244 -3.94 10.13 0.04
N GLY A 245 -4.11 11.19 0.79
CA GLY A 245 -5.05 11.27 1.92
C GLY A 245 -4.66 10.48 3.16
N THR A 246 -3.52 9.78 3.19
CA THR A 246 -3.11 8.97 4.35
C THR A 246 -2.85 9.84 5.58
N GLY A 247 -2.40 11.09 5.41
CA GLY A 247 -2.25 12.05 6.49
C GLY A 247 -3.56 12.38 7.21
N LEU A 248 -4.66 12.43 6.47
CA LEU A 248 -6.00 12.65 7.01
C LEU A 248 -6.51 11.44 7.81
N LEU A 249 -6.24 10.22 7.34
CA LEU A 249 -6.55 8.99 8.08
C LEU A 249 -5.75 8.89 9.37
N ASP A 250 -4.51 9.39 9.35
CA ASP A 250 -3.64 9.43 10.52
C ASP A 250 -4.15 10.42 11.59
N ALA A 251 -4.84 11.48 11.15
CA ALA A 251 -5.46 12.50 12.02
C ALA A 251 -6.78 12.04 12.66
N ILE A 252 -7.32 10.86 12.33
CA ILE A 252 -8.51 10.30 13.00
C ILE A 252 -8.13 9.94 14.45
N PRO A 253 -8.88 10.43 15.47
CA PRO A 253 -8.58 10.14 16.88
C PRO A 253 -8.69 8.64 17.19
N GLU A 254 -7.84 8.15 18.09
CA GLU A 254 -7.89 6.75 18.55
C GLU A 254 -9.19 6.40 19.26
N ASP A 255 -9.77 7.35 20.00
CA ASP A 255 -11.09 7.18 20.65
C ASP A 255 -12.20 7.00 19.61
N SER A 256 -12.12 7.68 18.47
CA SER A 256 -13.06 7.50 17.36
C SER A 256 -12.93 6.11 16.72
N LEU A 257 -11.70 5.60 16.57
CA LEU A 257 -11.46 4.23 16.14
C LEU A 257 -12.01 3.23 17.17
N LYS A 258 -11.75 3.44 18.46
CA LYS A 258 -12.28 2.61 19.55
C LYS A 258 -13.80 2.55 19.52
N ALA A 259 -14.46 3.68 19.38
CA ALA A 259 -15.90 3.76 19.28
C ALA A 259 -16.45 2.97 18.07
N GLN A 260 -15.71 2.95 16.93
CA GLN A 260 -16.09 2.14 15.77
C GLN A 260 -15.98 0.65 16.07
N TYR A 261 -14.89 0.18 16.70
CA TYR A 261 -14.74 -1.22 17.11
C TYR A 261 -15.84 -1.63 18.09
N GLN A 262 -16.12 -0.81 19.10
CA GLN A 262 -17.19 -1.04 20.07
C GLN A 262 -18.58 -1.16 19.40
N LYS A 263 -18.87 -0.24 18.46
CA LYS A 263 -20.13 -0.27 17.69
C LYS A 263 -20.27 -1.56 16.90
N THR A 264 -19.23 -1.98 16.20
CA THR A 264 -19.23 -3.21 15.39
C THR A 264 -19.34 -4.44 16.27
N ALA A 265 -18.58 -4.51 17.38
CA ALA A 265 -18.67 -5.60 18.34
C ALA A 265 -20.07 -5.71 18.97
N ALA A 266 -20.65 -4.58 19.36
CA ALA A 266 -22.00 -4.53 19.93
C ALA A 266 -23.06 -5.01 18.93
N TYR A 267 -22.93 -4.68 17.65
CA TYR A 267 -23.85 -5.16 16.61
C TYR A 267 -23.90 -6.70 16.56
N PHE A 268 -22.74 -7.35 16.45
CA PHE A 268 -22.66 -8.81 16.37
C PHE A 268 -23.09 -9.48 17.69
N LYS A 269 -22.71 -8.92 18.83
CA LYS A 269 -23.14 -9.41 20.15
C LYS A 269 -24.66 -9.37 20.30
N ASN A 270 -25.29 -8.26 19.91
CA ASN A 270 -26.76 -8.10 19.99
C ASN A 270 -27.51 -9.02 19.02
N ALA A 271 -26.85 -9.38 17.90
CA ALA A 271 -27.36 -10.37 16.95
C ALA A 271 -27.17 -11.83 17.43
N GLY A 272 -26.61 -12.04 18.63
CA GLY A 272 -26.34 -13.39 19.17
C GLY A 272 -25.17 -14.11 18.48
N MET A 273 -24.32 -13.37 17.78
CA MET A 273 -23.17 -13.89 17.03
C MET A 273 -21.89 -13.82 17.88
N ASN A 274 -20.93 -14.70 17.62
CA ASN A 274 -19.62 -14.62 18.26
C ASN A 274 -18.82 -13.44 17.66
N VAL A 275 -18.52 -12.45 18.47
CA VAL A 275 -17.84 -11.21 18.03
C VAL A 275 -16.50 -11.50 17.36
N SER A 276 -15.72 -12.46 17.87
CA SER A 276 -14.40 -12.80 17.35
C SER A 276 -14.40 -13.40 15.94
N ASP A 277 -15.56 -13.80 15.43
CA ASP A 277 -15.69 -14.26 14.04
C ASP A 277 -15.79 -13.09 13.03
N TYR A 278 -16.13 -11.87 13.51
CA TYR A 278 -16.40 -10.69 12.68
C TYR A 278 -15.54 -9.47 13.03
N VAL A 279 -14.98 -9.43 14.22
CA VAL A 279 -14.02 -8.40 14.66
C VAL A 279 -12.73 -9.12 15.02
N ASN A 280 -11.66 -8.79 14.32
CA ASN A 280 -10.40 -9.53 14.45
C ASN A 280 -9.90 -9.56 15.91
N PRO A 281 -9.81 -10.75 16.53
CA PRO A 281 -9.43 -10.87 17.93
C PRO A 281 -7.97 -10.45 18.21
N ASN A 282 -7.14 -10.31 17.19
CA ASN A 282 -5.81 -9.75 17.35
C ASN A 282 -5.84 -8.23 17.66
N PHE A 283 -6.93 -7.54 17.29
CA PHE A 283 -7.11 -6.10 17.53
C PHE A 283 -8.12 -5.81 18.65
N TRP A 284 -9.10 -6.67 18.87
CA TRP A 284 -10.21 -6.41 19.78
C TRP A 284 -10.46 -7.57 20.74
N ASP A 285 -10.34 -7.30 22.05
CA ASP A 285 -10.77 -8.22 23.08
C ASP A 285 -12.28 -8.07 23.31
N ALA A 286 -13.06 -9.02 22.79
CA ALA A 286 -14.50 -9.00 22.89
C ALA A 286 -15.02 -9.15 24.35
N ALA A 287 -14.26 -9.80 25.22
CA ALA A 287 -14.62 -9.97 26.63
C ALA A 287 -14.39 -8.70 27.44
N ALA A 288 -13.25 -8.05 27.22
CA ALA A 288 -12.92 -6.77 27.84
C ALA A 288 -13.66 -5.59 27.20
N ASN A 289 -14.20 -5.76 25.98
CA ASN A 289 -14.73 -4.68 25.12
C ASN A 289 -13.73 -3.54 24.95
N ASP A 290 -12.47 -3.90 24.70
CA ASP A 290 -11.32 -2.99 24.57
C ASP A 290 -10.28 -3.55 23.59
N TRP A 291 -9.21 -2.79 23.37
CA TRP A 291 -8.10 -3.17 22.52
C TRP A 291 -7.39 -4.44 23.00
N ALA A 292 -7.19 -5.37 22.09
CA ALA A 292 -6.29 -6.49 22.32
C ALA A 292 -4.81 -6.05 22.23
N ALA A 293 -3.91 -6.85 22.77
CA ALA A 293 -2.47 -6.56 22.75
C ALA A 293 -1.90 -6.35 21.33
N GLY A 294 -2.40 -7.11 20.35
CA GLY A 294 -1.98 -7.04 18.95
C GLY A 294 -2.36 -5.73 18.23
N ALA A 295 -3.31 -4.95 18.79
CA ALA A 295 -3.70 -3.66 18.23
C ALA A 295 -2.61 -2.58 18.33
N TRP A 296 -1.68 -2.74 19.25
CA TRP A 296 -0.69 -1.74 19.57
C TRP A 296 0.59 -1.90 18.76
N TYR A 297 1.14 -0.77 18.36
CA TYR A 297 2.48 -0.63 17.78
C TYR A 297 3.31 0.25 18.69
N THR A 298 4.48 -0.21 19.07
CA THR A 298 5.42 0.57 19.88
C THR A 298 6.37 1.32 18.96
N LEU A 299 6.35 2.64 19.04
CA LEU A 299 7.22 3.53 18.28
C LEU A 299 8.65 3.51 18.84
N ALA A 300 9.60 4.07 18.10
CA ALA A 300 11.01 4.09 18.48
C ALA A 300 11.29 4.78 19.84
N ASP A 301 10.46 5.77 20.21
CA ASP A 301 10.54 6.47 21.49
C ASP A 301 9.79 5.78 22.65
N GLY A 302 9.25 4.59 22.40
CA GLY A 302 8.46 3.81 23.36
C GLY A 302 6.97 4.17 23.41
N THR A 303 6.52 5.21 22.70
CA THR A 303 5.10 5.57 22.62
C THR A 303 4.32 4.46 21.92
N LYS A 304 3.12 4.15 22.42
CA LYS A 304 2.23 3.16 21.81
C LYS A 304 1.12 3.85 21.02
N ARG A 305 0.85 3.33 19.82
CA ARG A 305 -0.20 3.82 18.92
C ARG A 305 -1.03 2.65 18.39
N ILE A 306 -2.31 2.90 18.09
CA ILE A 306 -3.18 1.90 17.48
C ILE A 306 -2.85 1.74 16.01
N LYS A 307 -2.63 0.49 15.59
CA LYS A 307 -2.40 0.12 14.19
C LYS A 307 -3.59 0.46 13.31
N ARG A 308 -3.33 1.02 12.12
CA ARG A 308 -4.37 1.46 11.17
C ARG A 308 -3.97 1.42 9.70
N PHE A 309 -2.70 1.15 9.39
CA PHE A 309 -2.18 1.14 8.01
C PHE A 309 -1.75 -0.24 7.56
N THR A 310 -1.60 -0.43 6.25
CA THR A 310 -1.46 -1.66 5.48
C THR A 310 -2.74 -2.51 5.46
N TYR A 311 -2.83 -3.50 4.58
CA TYR A 311 -3.97 -4.43 4.56
C TYR A 311 -4.03 -5.29 5.82
N ALA A 312 -2.87 -5.70 6.33
CA ALA A 312 -2.75 -6.48 7.56
C ALA A 312 -2.82 -5.62 8.85
N MET A 313 -2.93 -4.30 8.74
CA MET A 313 -2.88 -3.38 9.88
C MET A 313 -1.63 -3.57 10.74
N THR A 314 -0.49 -3.62 10.11
CA THR A 314 0.80 -3.84 10.80
C THR A 314 1.46 -2.55 11.28
N ARG A 315 0.96 -1.38 10.87
CA ARG A 315 1.55 -0.07 11.14
C ARG A 315 0.55 0.90 11.76
N ALA A 316 1.04 1.73 12.70
CA ALA A 316 0.20 2.65 13.45
C ALA A 316 0.19 4.05 12.84
N SER A 317 1.29 4.74 12.85
CA SER A 317 1.42 6.14 12.44
C SER A 317 2.26 6.26 11.18
N LEU A 318 2.08 7.34 10.41
CA LEU A 318 2.87 7.59 9.20
C LEU A 318 4.35 7.84 9.50
N GLN A 319 4.70 8.47 10.62
CA GLN A 319 6.08 8.78 10.95
C GLN A 319 6.94 7.54 11.19
N ASP A 320 6.37 6.52 11.78
CA ASP A 320 7.08 5.29 12.11
C ASP A 320 6.46 4.08 11.39
N GLY A 321 5.36 4.30 10.72
CA GLY A 321 4.56 3.28 10.08
C GLY A 321 4.81 3.17 8.59
N ALA A 322 3.69 3.17 7.84
CA ALA A 322 3.64 2.82 6.44
C ALA A 322 4.62 3.61 5.56
N GLY A 323 4.68 4.94 5.71
CA GLY A 323 5.53 5.78 4.88
C GLY A 323 7.00 5.77 5.29
N ALA A 324 7.28 6.21 6.51
CA ALA A 324 8.66 6.39 6.97
C ALA A 324 9.42 5.07 7.11
N ASN A 325 8.73 4.01 7.56
CA ASN A 325 9.36 2.70 7.68
C ASN A 325 9.72 2.10 6.31
N ALA A 326 9.04 2.50 5.24
CA ALA A 326 9.35 2.04 3.90
C ALA A 326 10.78 2.40 3.45
N MET A 327 11.34 3.53 3.90
CA MET A 327 12.74 3.88 3.66
C MET A 327 13.70 2.82 4.19
N TRP A 328 13.40 2.26 5.35
CA TRP A 328 14.21 1.18 5.95
C TRP A 328 13.89 -0.19 5.34
N ASN A 329 12.62 -0.46 4.98
CA ASN A 329 12.21 -1.78 4.51
C ASN A 329 12.45 -1.99 3.02
N ILE A 330 12.38 -0.97 2.18
CA ILE A 330 12.44 -1.09 0.71
C ILE A 330 13.86 -0.88 0.17
N PRO A 331 14.47 0.32 0.23
CA PRO A 331 15.86 0.52 -0.17
C PRO A 331 16.86 0.15 0.93
N ASN A 332 16.38 -0.22 2.12
CA ASN A 332 17.20 -0.61 3.27
C ASN A 332 18.16 0.50 3.73
N VAL A 333 17.64 1.73 3.78
CA VAL A 333 18.38 2.92 4.25
C VAL A 333 18.20 3.07 5.75
N SER A 334 19.29 3.07 6.51
CA SER A 334 19.26 3.24 7.96
C SER A 334 18.97 4.69 8.38
N ARG A 335 18.33 4.84 9.53
CA ARG A 335 17.93 6.13 10.12
C ARG A 335 18.33 6.17 11.60
N SER A 336 18.31 7.37 12.19
CA SER A 336 18.61 7.54 13.62
C SER A 336 17.70 6.73 14.55
N ASP A 337 16.43 6.52 14.16
CA ASP A 337 15.45 5.70 14.89
C ASP A 337 15.38 4.24 14.41
N ARG A 338 16.13 3.89 13.36
CA ARG A 338 16.31 2.55 12.79
C ARG A 338 17.80 2.36 12.46
N PRO A 339 18.66 2.34 13.49
CA PRO A 339 20.12 2.36 13.32
C PRO A 339 20.68 0.97 13.01
N LYS A 340 20.05 0.24 12.06
CA LYS A 340 20.48 -1.10 11.67
C LYS A 340 19.97 -1.43 10.28
N LEU A 341 20.62 -2.40 9.63
CA LEU A 341 20.12 -2.95 8.38
C LEU A 341 18.80 -3.73 8.57
N TYR A 342 17.96 -3.66 7.59
CA TYR A 342 16.81 -4.55 7.44
C TYR A 342 17.28 -5.83 6.76
N SER A 343 17.76 -6.79 7.56
CA SER A 343 18.37 -8.05 7.11
C SER A 343 18.05 -9.18 8.08
N THR A 344 18.59 -10.37 7.85
CA THR A 344 18.46 -11.52 8.75
C THR A 344 19.78 -12.15 9.05
N THR A 345 19.89 -12.77 10.23
CA THR A 345 21.07 -13.57 10.60
C THR A 345 21.30 -14.74 9.64
N ALA A 346 20.22 -15.33 9.10
CA ALA A 346 20.30 -16.43 8.15
C ALA A 346 20.96 -16.01 6.83
N TRP A 347 20.57 -14.83 6.29
CA TRP A 347 21.22 -14.29 5.10
C TRP A 347 22.67 -13.88 5.34
N ALA A 348 22.95 -13.18 6.44
CA ALA A 348 24.32 -12.83 6.83
C ALA A 348 25.22 -14.07 6.96
N THR A 349 24.69 -15.16 7.52
CA THR A 349 25.40 -16.44 7.65
C THR A 349 25.70 -17.06 6.28
N ALA A 350 24.71 -17.07 5.38
CA ALA A 350 24.91 -17.61 4.03
C ALA A 350 25.96 -16.82 3.23
N MET A 351 25.90 -15.48 3.29
CA MET A 351 26.87 -14.62 2.58
C MET A 351 28.29 -14.78 3.14
N SER A 352 28.45 -14.90 4.45
CA SER A 352 29.78 -15.08 5.08
C SER A 352 30.44 -16.43 4.77
N LYS A 353 29.66 -17.43 4.34
CA LYS A 353 30.16 -18.75 3.94
C LYS A 353 30.26 -18.94 2.43
N ASN A 354 29.79 -17.96 1.64
CA ASN A 354 29.76 -18.08 0.19
C ASN A 354 31.14 -17.80 -0.42
N SER A 355 31.77 -18.82 -1.01
CA SER A 355 33.12 -18.73 -1.59
C SER A 355 33.25 -17.71 -2.71
N ASP A 356 32.19 -17.52 -3.54
CA ASP A 356 32.21 -16.54 -4.63
C ASP A 356 32.12 -15.11 -4.10
N VAL A 357 31.32 -14.88 -3.04
CA VAL A 357 31.24 -13.59 -2.34
C VAL A 357 32.60 -13.27 -1.72
N ILE A 358 33.21 -14.21 -1.00
CA ILE A 358 34.53 -14.04 -0.38
C ILE A 358 35.59 -13.73 -1.46
N ALA A 359 35.62 -14.49 -2.54
CA ALA A 359 36.59 -14.28 -3.64
C ALA A 359 36.44 -12.90 -4.29
N LYS A 360 35.21 -12.43 -4.50
CA LYS A 360 34.94 -11.10 -5.05
C LYS A 360 35.38 -9.98 -4.11
N ILE A 361 35.13 -10.12 -2.80
CA ILE A 361 35.61 -9.16 -1.79
C ILE A 361 37.14 -9.16 -1.72
N LYS A 362 37.76 -10.33 -1.73
CA LYS A 362 39.21 -10.48 -1.72
C LYS A 362 39.90 -9.80 -2.92
N ALA A 363 39.22 -9.72 -4.06
CA ALA A 363 39.70 -9.05 -5.25
C ALA A 363 39.62 -7.51 -5.17
N ASP A 364 38.91 -6.95 -4.17
CA ASP A 364 38.76 -5.51 -3.95
C ASP A 364 39.24 -5.09 -2.55
N PRO A 365 40.52 -4.72 -2.39
CA PRO A 365 41.07 -4.26 -1.11
C PRO A 365 40.39 -3.00 -0.54
N ASN A 366 39.59 -2.26 -1.32
CA ASN A 366 38.86 -1.09 -0.85
C ASN A 366 37.44 -1.46 -0.34
N SER A 367 37.05 -2.72 -0.45
CA SER A 367 35.76 -3.18 0.07
C SER A 367 35.71 -3.00 1.60
N PRO A 368 34.60 -2.47 2.16
CA PRO A 368 34.43 -2.39 3.62
C PRO A 368 34.42 -3.76 4.30
N TYR A 369 34.29 -4.83 3.55
CA TYR A 369 34.28 -6.21 4.03
C TYR A 369 35.63 -6.91 3.86
N TYR A 370 36.68 -6.24 3.33
CA TYR A 370 37.98 -6.86 3.03
C TYR A 370 38.76 -7.30 4.26
N ASN A 371 38.66 -6.52 5.38
CA ASN A 371 39.36 -6.73 6.63
C ASN A 371 40.88 -6.95 6.42
N ASP A 372 41.40 -8.14 6.70
CA ASP A 372 42.81 -8.54 6.55
C ASP A 372 43.12 -9.24 5.20
N GLY A 373 42.12 -9.41 4.35
CA GLY A 373 42.23 -10.08 3.06
C GLY A 373 42.32 -11.61 3.12
N THR A 374 42.23 -12.21 4.30
CA THR A 374 42.08 -13.66 4.45
C THR A 374 40.62 -14.07 4.29
N ASP A 375 40.39 -15.31 3.88
CA ASP A 375 39.02 -15.83 3.73
C ASP A 375 38.24 -15.77 5.04
N ASP A 376 38.90 -16.15 6.16
CA ASP A 376 38.30 -16.12 7.49
C ASP A 376 38.04 -14.68 7.97
N GLY A 377 38.96 -13.75 7.73
CA GLY A 377 38.81 -12.34 8.08
C GLY A 377 37.67 -11.68 7.31
N ILE A 378 37.57 -11.95 5.99
CA ILE A 378 36.47 -11.48 5.13
C ILE A 378 35.14 -12.08 5.60
N ALA A 379 35.11 -13.39 5.88
CA ALA A 379 33.89 -14.06 6.38
C ALA A 379 33.41 -13.45 7.71
N ALA A 380 34.30 -13.16 8.64
CA ALA A 380 33.99 -12.52 9.92
C ALA A 380 33.42 -11.10 9.71
N ALA A 381 34.05 -10.28 8.87
CA ALA A 381 33.57 -8.94 8.54
C ALA A 381 32.18 -8.97 7.87
N VAL A 382 31.98 -9.82 6.87
CA VAL A 382 30.68 -10.01 6.20
C VAL A 382 29.62 -10.38 7.22
N LYS A 383 29.89 -11.37 8.08
CA LYS A 383 28.94 -11.80 9.10
C LYS A 383 28.55 -10.66 10.03
N THR A 384 29.51 -9.92 10.56
CA THR A 384 29.29 -8.85 11.53
C THR A 384 28.56 -7.66 10.90
N LEU A 385 28.91 -7.27 9.68
CA LEU A 385 28.36 -6.09 9.02
C LEU A 385 26.97 -6.34 8.39
N LEU A 386 26.61 -7.58 8.11
CA LEU A 386 25.29 -7.91 7.54
C LEU A 386 24.28 -8.37 8.57
N ASP A 387 24.69 -8.87 9.74
CA ASP A 387 23.78 -9.37 10.77
C ASP A 387 23.08 -8.20 11.48
N PRO A 388 21.75 -8.14 11.54
CA PRO A 388 21.01 -7.05 12.18
C PRO A 388 21.26 -6.93 13.69
N ASN A 389 21.83 -7.95 14.31
CA ASN A 389 22.15 -7.94 15.74
C ASN A 389 23.51 -7.30 16.05
N THR A 390 24.37 -7.12 15.06
CA THR A 390 25.74 -6.58 15.23
C THR A 390 25.99 -5.31 14.44
N ASN A 391 25.36 -5.11 13.28
CA ASN A 391 25.64 -3.98 12.39
C ASN A 391 25.17 -2.61 12.90
N GLN A 392 24.31 -2.57 13.92
CA GLN A 392 23.74 -1.34 14.49
C GLN A 392 24.65 -0.62 15.48
N PHE A 393 25.78 -1.23 15.84
CA PHE A 393 26.71 -0.70 16.82
C PHE A 393 28.07 -0.44 16.17
N ASP A 394 28.85 0.46 16.78
CA ASP A 394 30.25 0.55 16.47
C ASP A 394 30.91 -0.81 16.76
N ASN A 395 31.72 -1.25 15.83
CA ASN A 395 32.42 -2.53 15.93
C ASN A 395 33.83 -2.43 15.31
N GLU A 396 34.56 -3.53 15.33
CA GLU A 396 35.96 -3.56 14.83
C GLU A 396 36.11 -3.22 13.33
N TYR A 397 35.02 -3.27 12.56
CA TYR A 397 35.04 -3.01 11.11
C TYR A 397 34.56 -1.62 10.75
N HIS A 398 33.67 -1.00 11.53
CA HIS A 398 33.14 0.33 11.23
C HIS A 398 32.54 1.05 12.44
N ASN A 399 32.50 2.39 12.34
CA ASN A 399 31.71 3.23 13.21
C ASN A 399 30.35 3.48 12.52
N PHE A 400 29.28 3.01 13.15
CA PHE A 400 27.94 3.13 12.58
C PHE A 400 27.48 4.58 12.49
N LYS A 401 26.93 4.97 11.33
CA LYS A 401 26.24 6.25 11.12
C LYS A 401 24.98 6.02 10.29
N PRO A 402 23.82 6.58 10.69
CA PRO A 402 22.62 6.53 9.86
C PRO A 402 22.87 7.17 8.49
N GLU A 403 22.41 6.53 7.42
CA GLU A 403 22.54 7.05 6.06
C GLU A 403 21.55 8.20 5.79
N MET A 404 20.33 8.09 6.31
CA MET A 404 19.34 9.16 6.18
C MET A 404 19.48 10.15 7.33
N THR A 405 19.60 11.43 7.00
CA THR A 405 19.60 12.51 8.00
C THR A 405 18.19 12.72 8.58
N ASP A 406 18.11 13.21 9.82
CA ASP A 406 16.82 13.56 10.45
C ASP A 406 16.05 14.62 9.66
N ASN A 407 16.75 15.55 9.01
CA ASN A 407 16.13 16.54 8.15
C ASN A 407 15.49 15.95 6.89
N ASN A 408 16.17 15.03 6.21
CA ASN A 408 15.59 14.32 5.05
C ASN A 408 14.38 13.47 5.49
N PHE A 409 14.47 12.84 6.65
CA PHE A 409 13.35 12.08 7.21
C PHE A 409 12.13 12.97 7.51
N TRP A 410 12.36 14.16 8.11
CA TRP A 410 11.30 15.13 8.32
C TRP A 410 10.67 15.58 7.00
N GLN A 411 11.47 15.93 6.00
CA GLN A 411 10.98 16.35 4.68
C GLN A 411 10.14 15.26 4.01
N PHE A 412 10.59 14.00 4.11
CA PHE A 412 9.82 12.85 3.63
C PHE A 412 8.48 12.71 4.37
N MET A 413 8.44 12.98 5.67
CA MET A 413 7.20 12.94 6.45
C MET A 413 6.25 14.09 6.12
N VAL A 414 6.78 15.29 5.85
CA VAL A 414 5.98 16.44 5.37
C VAL A 414 5.30 16.08 4.06
N TRP A 415 6.07 15.54 3.11
CA TRP A 415 5.53 15.10 1.83
C TRP A 415 4.45 14.03 2.00
N HIS A 416 4.77 12.93 2.67
CA HIS A 416 3.83 11.81 2.76
C HIS A 416 2.53 12.19 3.49
N ARG A 417 2.62 13.02 4.51
CA ARG A 417 1.45 13.52 5.23
C ARG A 417 0.68 14.56 4.43
N GLY A 418 1.35 15.25 3.52
CA GLY A 418 0.84 16.36 2.73
C GLY A 418 0.17 15.99 1.41
N LEU A 419 0.05 14.71 1.04
CA LEU A 419 -0.59 14.30 -0.22
C LEU A 419 -2.10 14.46 -0.15
N ALA A 420 -2.65 15.26 -1.08
CA ALA A 420 -4.06 15.65 -1.12
C ALA A 420 -4.97 14.53 -1.67
N VAL A 421 -6.25 14.59 -1.30
CA VAL A 421 -7.31 13.77 -1.91
C VAL A 421 -7.94 14.57 -3.05
N PRO A 422 -8.06 14.01 -4.28
CA PRO A 422 -8.78 14.69 -5.35
C PRO A 422 -10.24 14.92 -4.96
N ARG A 423 -10.81 16.07 -5.36
CA ARG A 423 -12.22 16.34 -5.13
C ARG A 423 -13.12 15.31 -5.80
N ALA A 424 -14.33 15.13 -5.27
CA ALA A 424 -15.35 14.32 -5.90
C ALA A 424 -15.84 14.96 -7.23
N ARG A 425 -16.45 14.15 -8.09
CA ARG A 425 -16.87 14.54 -9.45
C ARG A 425 -18.30 14.08 -9.72
N ASP A 426 -18.98 14.77 -10.61
CA ASP A 426 -20.31 14.37 -11.15
C ASP A 426 -21.39 14.11 -10.07
N LEU A 427 -21.27 14.69 -8.87
CA LEU A 427 -22.22 14.45 -7.78
C LEU A 427 -23.64 14.93 -8.10
N ASN A 428 -23.79 15.83 -9.06
CA ASN A 428 -25.09 16.30 -9.59
C ASN A 428 -25.70 15.33 -10.62
N ASP A 429 -24.97 14.33 -11.12
CA ASP A 429 -25.47 13.35 -12.09
C ASP A 429 -26.49 12.40 -11.45
N ALA A 430 -27.61 12.16 -12.14
CA ALA A 430 -28.70 11.33 -11.61
C ALA A 430 -28.31 9.86 -11.38
N GLU A 431 -27.39 9.31 -12.20
CA GLU A 431 -26.92 7.94 -12.01
C GLU A 431 -25.96 7.85 -10.81
N VAL A 432 -25.10 8.85 -10.59
CA VAL A 432 -24.24 8.95 -9.40
C VAL A 432 -25.10 9.04 -8.15
N GLN A 433 -26.17 9.86 -8.17
CA GLN A 433 -27.17 9.96 -7.10
C GLN A 433 -27.82 8.59 -6.80
N ARG A 434 -28.26 7.89 -7.86
CA ARG A 434 -28.84 6.54 -7.75
C ARG A 434 -27.81 5.54 -7.22
N GLY A 435 -26.58 5.60 -7.71
CA GLY A 435 -25.49 4.73 -7.26
C GLY A 435 -25.21 4.85 -5.77
N LYS A 436 -25.12 6.07 -5.25
CA LYS A 436 -25.00 6.31 -3.79
C LYS A 436 -26.15 5.70 -3.01
N GLN A 437 -27.39 5.92 -3.46
CA GLN A 437 -28.57 5.35 -2.82
C GLN A 437 -28.50 3.83 -2.78
N VAL A 438 -28.21 3.19 -3.92
CA VAL A 438 -28.09 1.72 -4.02
C VAL A 438 -26.96 1.19 -3.13
N PHE A 439 -25.80 1.84 -3.13
CA PHE A 439 -24.67 1.48 -2.26
C PHE A 439 -25.06 1.43 -0.78
N MET A 440 -25.84 2.40 -0.33
CA MET A 440 -26.37 2.44 1.05
C MET A 440 -27.43 1.34 1.29
N GLU A 441 -28.35 1.13 0.35
CA GLU A 441 -29.42 0.10 0.42
C GLU A 441 -28.86 -1.33 0.45
N LEU A 442 -27.76 -1.57 -0.27
CA LEU A 442 -27.07 -2.86 -0.27
C LEU A 442 -26.38 -3.16 1.07
N GLY A 443 -26.07 -2.15 1.87
CA GLY A 443 -25.32 -2.25 3.12
C GLY A 443 -23.81 -2.17 2.94
N CYS A 444 -23.29 -1.76 1.79
CA CYS A 444 -21.85 -1.58 1.55
C CYS A 444 -21.22 -0.59 2.55
N ALA A 445 -21.99 0.43 2.94
CA ALA A 445 -21.58 1.44 3.92
C ALA A 445 -21.38 0.90 5.35
N SER A 446 -21.67 -0.38 5.61
CA SER A 446 -21.39 -1.01 6.92
C SER A 446 -19.89 -1.14 7.16
N CYS A 447 -19.11 -1.49 6.12
CA CYS A 447 -17.64 -1.54 6.14
C CYS A 447 -17.06 -0.30 5.46
N HIS A 448 -17.61 0.12 4.33
CA HIS A 448 -17.23 1.36 3.66
C HIS A 448 -17.96 2.57 4.27
N ARG A 449 -17.71 2.81 5.57
CA ARG A 449 -18.28 3.93 6.32
C ARG A 449 -17.96 5.25 5.61
N PRO A 450 -18.98 6.07 5.25
CA PRO A 450 -18.75 7.24 4.40
C PRO A 450 -17.83 8.29 5.02
N LYS A 451 -18.03 8.66 6.29
CA LYS A 451 -17.34 9.81 6.87
C LYS A 451 -16.71 9.59 8.22
N TRP A 452 -15.66 10.37 8.47
CA TRP A 452 -15.00 10.53 9.75
C TRP A 452 -14.83 12.03 10.09
N GLN A 453 -14.53 12.28 11.35
CA GLN A 453 -14.06 13.58 11.83
C GLN A 453 -12.60 13.40 12.27
N THR A 454 -11.68 14.22 11.76
CA THR A 454 -10.33 14.31 12.32
C THR A 454 -10.39 15.00 13.69
N GLY A 455 -9.39 14.77 14.53
CA GLY A 455 -9.29 15.43 15.83
C GLY A 455 -8.70 16.83 15.72
N GLU A 456 -8.27 17.38 16.84
CA GLU A 456 -7.48 18.63 16.87
C GLU A 456 -6.12 18.48 16.18
N ASP A 457 -5.76 17.25 15.82
CA ASP A 457 -4.51 16.89 15.21
C ASP A 457 -3.28 17.41 15.98
N ASN A 458 -3.37 17.36 17.31
CA ASN A 458 -2.26 17.55 18.23
C ASN A 458 -1.36 16.33 18.13
N TYR A 459 -0.71 16.28 17.00
CA TYR A 459 -0.23 15.09 16.42
C TYR A 459 1.09 14.69 17.06
N TRP A 460 1.21 13.40 17.40
CA TRP A 460 2.49 12.86 17.79
C TRP A 460 3.47 12.96 16.62
N ALA A 461 4.63 13.57 16.86
CA ALA A 461 5.72 13.60 15.91
C ALA A 461 6.93 12.86 16.51
N PRO A 462 7.80 12.25 15.67
CA PRO A 462 9.02 11.66 16.18
C PRO A 462 9.82 12.61 17.05
N ALA A 463 10.45 12.09 18.09
CA ALA A 463 11.24 12.90 19.04
C ALA A 463 12.28 13.78 18.32
N MET A 464 12.86 13.29 17.22
CA MET A 464 13.81 14.04 16.39
C MET A 464 13.18 15.31 15.76
N ILE A 465 11.92 15.24 15.33
CA ILE A 465 11.19 16.39 14.76
C ILE A 465 10.89 17.40 15.85
N VAL A 466 10.34 16.95 16.98
CA VAL A 466 9.98 17.80 18.12
C VAL A 466 11.23 18.49 18.69
N LYS A 467 12.32 17.75 18.87
CA LYS A 467 13.58 18.27 19.40
C LYS A 467 14.17 19.39 18.53
N ASN A 468 13.99 19.32 17.23
CA ASN A 468 14.51 20.30 16.28
C ASN A 468 13.52 21.45 16.01
N GLY A 469 12.36 21.47 16.67
CA GLY A 469 11.33 22.51 16.48
C GLY A 469 10.66 22.47 15.10
N LEU A 470 10.72 21.34 14.41
CA LEU A 470 10.14 21.14 13.08
C LEU A 470 8.63 20.86 13.21
N SER A 471 7.87 21.22 12.18
CA SER A 471 6.43 21.01 12.12
C SER A 471 6.05 20.04 10.98
N LEU A 472 4.85 19.48 11.09
CA LEU A 472 4.21 18.67 10.04
C LEU A 472 2.88 19.33 9.66
N PRO A 473 2.35 19.13 8.44
CA PRO A 473 1.02 19.63 8.08
C PRO A 473 -0.03 19.01 8.99
N LYS A 474 -1.06 19.81 9.36
CA LYS A 474 -2.12 19.42 10.31
C LYS A 474 -3.50 19.56 9.67
N TYR A 475 -4.40 18.70 10.10
CA TYR A 475 -5.78 18.62 9.60
C TYR A 475 -6.79 18.70 10.77
N PRO A 476 -6.83 19.80 11.52
CA PRO A 476 -7.68 19.90 12.70
C PRO A 476 -9.16 19.94 12.32
N ASN A 477 -9.95 19.08 12.98
CA ASN A 477 -11.42 19.11 12.95
C ASN A 477 -12.04 19.08 11.55
N GLN A 478 -11.40 18.37 10.59
CA GLN A 478 -11.93 18.21 9.24
C GLN A 478 -12.99 17.09 9.21
N THR A 479 -14.10 17.35 8.52
CA THR A 479 -14.99 16.27 8.08
C THR A 479 -14.43 15.68 6.80
N ILE A 480 -14.14 14.37 6.78
CA ILE A 480 -13.57 13.66 5.65
C ILE A 480 -14.45 12.49 5.21
N TYR A 481 -14.42 12.14 3.90
CA TYR A 481 -15.26 11.11 3.30
C TYR A 481 -14.44 9.98 2.65
N PRO A 482 -13.70 9.18 3.43
CA PRO A 482 -12.82 8.15 2.90
C PRO A 482 -13.55 6.86 2.49
N TYR A 483 -14.79 6.66 2.91
CA TYR A 483 -15.53 5.42 2.68
C TYR A 483 -14.78 4.18 3.17
N THR A 484 -14.37 4.19 4.43
CA THR A 484 -13.74 3.09 5.16
C THR A 484 -14.11 3.17 6.63
N ASP A 485 -14.30 2.05 7.29
CA ASP A 485 -14.46 1.98 8.75
C ASP A 485 -13.12 1.79 9.49
N MET A 486 -12.02 1.66 8.75
CA MET A 486 -10.67 1.43 9.27
C MET A 486 -10.50 0.10 10.03
N LEU A 487 -11.45 -0.84 9.89
CA LEU A 487 -11.37 -2.18 10.46
C LEU A 487 -10.91 -3.21 9.42
N GLN A 488 -10.55 -4.38 9.91
CA GLN A 488 -10.40 -5.57 9.07
C GLN A 488 -11.68 -6.39 9.05
N HIS A 489 -12.02 -6.93 7.88
CA HIS A 489 -13.11 -7.87 7.66
C HIS A 489 -12.60 -9.13 6.96
N ARG A 490 -13.27 -10.27 7.18
CA ARG A 490 -12.91 -11.54 6.54
C ARG A 490 -13.63 -11.68 5.21
N LEU A 491 -12.86 -11.73 4.13
CA LEU A 491 -13.39 -11.86 2.78
C LEU A 491 -13.30 -13.29 2.21
N TYR A 492 -12.47 -14.14 2.80
CA TYR A 492 -12.30 -15.57 2.43
C TYR A 492 -12.00 -15.77 0.94
N MET A 493 -11.31 -14.85 0.30
CA MET A 493 -10.94 -14.95 -1.10
C MET A 493 -9.92 -16.07 -1.32
N LYS A 494 -10.00 -16.77 -2.46
CA LYS A 494 -9.02 -17.79 -2.83
C LYS A 494 -7.61 -17.18 -2.91
N ASN A 495 -6.64 -17.81 -2.27
CA ASN A 495 -5.27 -17.27 -2.12
C ASN A 495 -5.25 -15.82 -1.57
N GLY A 496 -6.17 -15.50 -0.67
CA GLY A 496 -6.16 -14.25 0.07
C GLY A 496 -5.00 -14.18 1.08
N ILE A 497 -4.73 -12.99 1.60
CA ILE A 497 -3.69 -12.74 2.61
C ILE A 497 -4.27 -12.75 4.04
N HIS A 498 -3.39 -12.85 5.03
CA HIS A 498 -3.64 -12.54 6.45
C HIS A 498 -4.86 -13.27 7.04
N GLY A 499 -4.98 -14.58 6.81
CA GLY A 499 -6.09 -15.38 7.31
C GLY A 499 -7.46 -14.91 6.83
N SER A 500 -7.49 -14.31 5.63
CA SER A 500 -8.64 -13.63 5.02
C SER A 500 -9.03 -12.31 5.67
N TRP A 501 -8.36 -11.87 6.73
CA TRP A 501 -8.55 -10.56 7.33
C TRP A 501 -7.91 -9.47 6.46
N CYS A 502 -8.72 -8.54 5.98
CA CYS A 502 -8.25 -7.47 5.12
C CYS A 502 -8.86 -6.14 5.56
N ARG A 503 -8.02 -5.12 5.75
CA ARG A 503 -8.50 -3.78 6.11
C ARG A 503 -9.35 -3.20 4.99
N THR A 504 -10.49 -2.62 5.34
CA THR A 504 -11.27 -1.80 4.42
C THR A 504 -10.45 -0.57 4.01
N THR A 505 -10.04 -0.52 2.75
CA THR A 505 -9.27 0.62 2.23
C THR A 505 -10.18 1.76 1.80
N PRO A 506 -9.69 3.02 1.83
CA PRO A 506 -10.45 4.16 1.32
C PRO A 506 -10.88 3.99 -0.13
N LEU A 507 -12.08 4.49 -0.45
CA LEU A 507 -12.59 4.49 -1.82
C LEU A 507 -12.44 5.85 -2.53
N TRP A 508 -12.17 6.93 -1.77
CA TRP A 508 -11.98 8.27 -2.35
C TRP A 508 -10.90 8.29 -3.44
N GLY A 509 -11.12 9.08 -4.47
CA GLY A 509 -10.17 9.26 -5.56
C GLY A 509 -9.96 8.03 -6.48
N ARG A 510 -10.50 6.84 -6.14
CA ARG A 510 -10.20 5.58 -6.86
C ARG A 510 -10.64 5.59 -8.32
N GLY A 511 -11.63 6.38 -8.69
CA GLY A 511 -12.05 6.54 -10.07
C GLY A 511 -11.01 7.20 -10.97
N LEU A 512 -9.99 7.85 -10.40
CA LEU A 512 -8.88 8.48 -11.11
C LEU A 512 -7.64 7.58 -11.22
N SER A 513 -7.74 6.31 -10.78
CA SER A 513 -6.59 5.39 -10.81
C SER A 513 -5.99 5.24 -12.20
N ARG A 514 -6.82 5.04 -13.25
CA ARG A 514 -6.32 4.82 -14.62
C ARG A 514 -5.47 5.99 -15.14
N VAL A 515 -5.90 7.23 -14.90
CA VAL A 515 -5.17 8.40 -15.39
C VAL A 515 -3.90 8.69 -14.61
N ASN A 516 -3.80 8.25 -13.35
CA ASN A 516 -2.63 8.45 -12.50
C ASN A 516 -1.67 7.25 -12.52
N THR A 517 -2.17 6.03 -12.41
CA THR A 517 -1.32 4.83 -12.27
C THR A 517 -1.22 3.99 -13.54
N GLY A 518 -2.04 4.28 -14.54
CA GLY A 518 -2.16 3.49 -15.77
C GLY A 518 -2.98 2.20 -15.61
N ALA A 519 -3.65 1.99 -14.46
CA ALA A 519 -4.46 0.80 -14.19
C ALA A 519 -5.67 1.11 -13.31
N GLU A 520 -6.66 0.22 -13.35
CA GLU A 520 -7.86 0.26 -12.49
C GLU A 520 -7.93 -0.91 -11.52
N ASP A 521 -6.81 -1.60 -11.32
CA ASP A 521 -6.77 -2.80 -10.48
C ASP A 521 -7.21 -2.50 -9.04
N ARG A 522 -7.88 -3.45 -8.42
CA ARG A 522 -8.48 -3.36 -7.09
C ARG A 522 -8.11 -4.57 -6.23
N LEU A 523 -8.40 -4.45 -4.94
CA LEU A 523 -8.13 -5.42 -3.89
C LEU A 523 -6.64 -5.50 -3.53
N HIS A 524 -6.34 -6.26 -2.49
CA HIS A 524 -5.02 -6.31 -1.84
C HIS A 524 -3.88 -6.86 -2.71
N ASP A 525 -4.20 -7.48 -3.84
CA ASP A 525 -3.22 -8.09 -4.75
C ASP A 525 -3.49 -7.78 -6.23
N CYS A 526 -4.31 -6.79 -6.52
CA CYS A 526 -4.66 -6.37 -7.89
C CYS A 526 -5.41 -7.44 -8.71
N ARG A 527 -6.09 -8.38 -8.04
CA ARG A 527 -6.83 -9.46 -8.73
C ARG A 527 -8.10 -9.00 -9.45
N ALA A 528 -8.70 -7.90 -9.03
CA ALA A 528 -9.88 -7.34 -9.67
C ALA A 528 -9.48 -6.23 -10.63
N ARG A 529 -9.88 -6.36 -11.89
CA ARG A 529 -9.51 -5.45 -12.99
C ARG A 529 -10.46 -4.25 -13.12
N ASN A 530 -11.57 -4.29 -12.39
CA ASN A 530 -12.60 -3.25 -12.33
C ASN A 530 -13.44 -3.37 -11.06
N GLU A 531 -14.39 -2.45 -10.88
CA GLU A 531 -15.27 -2.41 -9.70
C GLU A 531 -16.22 -3.61 -9.62
N ILE A 532 -16.73 -4.12 -10.74
CA ILE A 532 -17.61 -5.30 -10.78
C ILE A 532 -16.87 -6.52 -10.23
N GLU A 533 -15.66 -6.77 -10.73
CA GLU A 533 -14.84 -7.89 -10.24
C GLU A 533 -14.49 -7.73 -8.76
N ALA A 534 -14.16 -6.52 -8.33
CA ALA A 534 -13.89 -6.23 -6.93
C ALA A 534 -15.10 -6.54 -6.05
N ILE A 535 -16.29 -6.09 -6.44
CA ILE A 535 -17.54 -6.35 -5.71
C ILE A 535 -17.82 -7.86 -5.71
N MET A 536 -17.71 -8.54 -6.84
CA MET A 536 -18.02 -9.97 -6.92
C MET A 536 -17.04 -10.85 -6.13
N TRP A 537 -15.76 -10.45 -6.00
CA TRP A 537 -14.82 -11.12 -5.11
C TRP A 537 -15.26 -11.13 -3.63
N HIS A 538 -16.01 -10.13 -3.19
CA HIS A 538 -16.58 -10.07 -1.84
C HIS A 538 -17.59 -11.19 -1.56
N ALA A 539 -18.12 -11.86 -2.59
CA ALA A 539 -19.04 -13.01 -2.45
C ALA A 539 -18.39 -14.34 -2.87
N TYR A 540 -17.08 -14.43 -2.96
CA TYR A 540 -16.42 -15.69 -3.31
C TYR A 540 -16.85 -16.83 -2.38
N SER A 541 -16.93 -16.60 -1.08
CA SER A 541 -17.41 -17.54 -0.08
C SER A 541 -18.63 -17.00 0.68
N LYS A 542 -19.57 -17.88 1.04
CA LYS A 542 -20.70 -17.52 1.93
C LYS A 542 -20.25 -17.11 3.34
N LYS A 543 -19.02 -17.43 3.73
CA LYS A 543 -18.42 -17.02 5.00
C LYS A 543 -17.95 -15.57 5.00
N SER A 544 -17.87 -14.94 3.83
CA SER A 544 -17.44 -13.55 3.72
C SER A 544 -18.38 -12.61 4.46
N ASP A 545 -17.84 -11.69 5.24
CA ASP A 545 -18.61 -10.66 5.96
C ASP A 545 -19.42 -9.78 4.99
N ALA A 546 -18.98 -9.66 3.75
CA ALA A 546 -19.62 -8.88 2.70
C ALA A 546 -20.60 -9.69 1.82
N TYR A 547 -20.74 -11.02 2.04
CA TYR A 547 -21.54 -11.89 1.18
C TYR A 547 -22.95 -11.38 0.97
N ALA A 548 -23.65 -11.04 2.04
CA ALA A 548 -25.06 -10.62 1.97
C ALA A 548 -25.27 -9.34 1.12
N SER A 549 -24.35 -8.38 1.23
CA SER A 549 -24.40 -7.15 0.43
C SER A 549 -24.12 -7.43 -1.04
N THR A 550 -23.12 -8.28 -1.33
CA THR A 550 -22.77 -8.65 -2.70
C THR A 550 -23.82 -9.56 -3.34
N GLU A 551 -24.48 -10.45 -2.60
CA GLU A 551 -25.60 -11.24 -3.12
C GLU A 551 -26.78 -10.35 -3.53
N LYS A 552 -27.06 -9.27 -2.80
CA LYS A 552 -28.03 -8.26 -3.21
C LYS A 552 -27.60 -7.55 -4.48
N PHE A 553 -26.30 -7.13 -4.56
CA PHE A 553 -25.75 -6.51 -5.77
C PHE A 553 -25.87 -7.43 -6.99
N TYR A 554 -25.55 -8.71 -6.85
CA TYR A 554 -25.69 -9.72 -7.89
C TYR A 554 -27.13 -9.77 -8.48
N LYS A 555 -28.15 -9.56 -7.65
CA LYS A 555 -29.56 -9.59 -8.03
C LYS A 555 -30.07 -8.29 -8.66
N LEU A 556 -29.28 -7.22 -8.66
CA LEU A 556 -29.68 -5.93 -9.23
C LEU A 556 -29.86 -6.00 -10.75
N PRO A 557 -30.76 -5.18 -11.32
CA PRO A 557 -30.76 -4.93 -12.74
C PRO A 557 -29.48 -4.20 -13.15
N LYS A 558 -29.04 -4.40 -14.41
CA LYS A 558 -27.80 -3.79 -14.93
C LYS A 558 -27.72 -2.29 -14.66
N LYS A 559 -28.82 -1.55 -14.89
CA LYS A 559 -28.87 -0.10 -14.64
C LYS A 559 -28.41 0.29 -13.22
N ASP A 560 -28.82 -0.47 -12.20
CA ASP A 560 -28.46 -0.15 -10.83
C ASP A 560 -27.02 -0.61 -10.50
N ARG A 561 -26.52 -1.69 -11.12
CA ARG A 561 -25.09 -2.07 -11.02
C ARG A 561 -24.19 -1.00 -11.64
N ASP A 562 -24.53 -0.53 -12.82
CA ASP A 562 -23.80 0.54 -13.52
C ASP A 562 -23.79 1.85 -12.70
N ALA A 563 -24.94 2.18 -12.08
CA ALA A 563 -25.04 3.35 -11.21
C ALA A 563 -24.11 3.25 -9.99
N VAL A 564 -23.99 2.07 -9.36
CA VAL A 564 -23.04 1.85 -8.25
C VAL A 564 -21.60 2.04 -8.73
N VAL A 565 -21.23 1.49 -9.87
CA VAL A 565 -19.89 1.67 -10.46
C VAL A 565 -19.60 3.14 -10.72
N LYS A 566 -20.55 3.86 -11.30
CA LYS A 566 -20.41 5.29 -11.59
C LYS A 566 -20.24 6.11 -10.32
N PHE A 567 -21.00 5.80 -9.26
CA PHE A 567 -20.83 6.42 -7.96
C PHE A 567 -19.43 6.18 -7.38
N LEU A 568 -18.95 4.92 -7.38
CA LEU A 568 -17.61 4.56 -6.89
C LEU A 568 -16.49 5.28 -7.67
N ARG A 569 -16.73 5.60 -8.93
CA ARG A 569 -15.78 6.35 -9.75
C ARG A 569 -15.85 7.87 -9.54
N SER A 570 -16.90 8.35 -8.91
CA SER A 570 -17.13 9.79 -8.72
C SER A 570 -16.60 10.31 -7.38
N ILE A 571 -16.45 9.44 -6.38
CA ILE A 571 -16.00 9.79 -5.03
C ILE A 571 -14.49 9.72 -4.87
#